data_3d9a3e895219d62f6de460481777784a
#
_entry.id   3d9a3e895219d62f6de460481777784a
#
_cell.length_a   1.000
_cell.length_b   1.000
_cell.length_c   1.000
_cell.angle_alpha   90.00
_cell.angle_beta   90.00
_cell.angle_gamma   90.00
#
_symmetry.space_group_name_H-M   'P 1'
#
loop_
_entity.id
_entity.type
_entity.pdbx_description
1 polymer ?
#
loop_
_entity_poly.entity_id
_entity_poly.type
_entity_poly.pdbx_seq_one_letter_code
_entity_poly.pdbx_strand_id
1 'polypeptide(L)'
;GIKCNIDYVDNDTLIYTKWSEDPKGYDIGQPAISTLHALIDADMLQEISYEDIPNSKYISTDKCDISLNDNDKKYSIPYNTTGGYTWIYNTKTFPVTITKMDDLLDEKLRGQIVTMPYSFMWYPSALMHLGYSDSSTDGKEIAEATEWVKKLTANVKVFDGATPSSSVKNGECSVALTFASDASRALLDDPDLDYLKVEDQTFMQCTQYWVIGKQSPNSKNAEKFIDYICDPKIYAECLNTYPAISNNEEALNYVSDDYKKIEGMFEIPDDKKIIHSQFGHPY
;
A
#
# COMPACT_ATOMS: atom_id res chain seq x y z
N GLY A 1 25.67 14.32 13.52
CA GLY A 1 24.54 13.62 12.92
C GLY A 1 23.55 13.14 13.97
N ILE A 2 22.32 12.84 13.56
CA ILE A 2 21.30 12.25 14.43
C ILE A 2 21.43 10.73 14.34
N LYS A 3 21.49 10.06 15.49
CA LYS A 3 21.43 8.59 15.54
C LYS A 3 19.97 8.18 15.60
N CYS A 4 19.52 7.39 14.63
CA CYS A 4 18.18 6.80 14.62
C CYS A 4 18.24 5.37 15.16
N ASN A 5 17.35 5.04 16.08
CA ASN A 5 17.06 3.66 16.47
C ASN A 5 15.73 3.30 15.81
N ILE A 6 15.69 2.21 15.07
CA ILE A 6 14.50 1.81 14.30
C ILE A 6 13.91 0.57 14.96
N ASP A 7 12.61 0.64 15.23
CA ASP A 7 11.80 -0.48 15.69
C ASP A 7 10.80 -0.84 14.59
N TYR A 8 10.82 -2.08 14.14
CA TYR A 8 9.93 -2.57 13.10
C TYR A 8 8.69 -3.20 13.72
N VAL A 9 7.56 -2.98 13.07
CA VAL A 9 6.28 -3.57 13.48
C VAL A 9 5.68 -4.34 12.31
N ASP A 10 5.02 -5.46 12.59
CA ASP A 10 4.41 -6.31 11.57
C ASP A 10 3.18 -5.67 10.91
N ASN A 11 2.54 -4.76 11.64
CA ASN A 11 1.45 -3.92 11.14
C ASN A 11 1.43 -2.59 11.90
N ASP A 12 0.83 -1.59 11.29
CA ASP A 12 0.84 -0.22 11.80
C ASP A 12 -0.04 -0.01 13.04
N THR A 13 -1.01 -0.88 13.30
CA THR A 13 -1.83 -0.80 14.54
C THR A 13 -1.00 -1.01 15.80
N LEU A 14 0.15 -1.69 15.69
CA LEU A 14 1.10 -1.85 16.78
C LEU A 14 1.77 -0.52 17.17
N ILE A 15 1.79 0.47 16.30
CA ILE A 15 2.28 1.83 16.62
C ILE A 15 1.41 2.42 17.74
N TYR A 16 0.09 2.31 17.61
CA TYR A 16 -0.84 2.77 18.64
C TYR A 16 -0.59 2.07 19.99
N THR A 17 -0.45 0.75 19.97
CA THR A 17 -0.19 -0.05 21.16
C THR A 17 1.11 0.37 21.85
N LYS A 18 2.21 0.44 21.09
CA LYS A 18 3.54 0.80 21.62
C LYS A 18 3.56 2.20 22.22
N TRP A 19 2.93 3.18 21.57
CA TRP A 19 2.84 4.53 22.13
C TRP A 19 1.91 4.63 23.33
N SER A 20 0.86 3.78 23.40
CA SER A 20 0.00 3.69 24.57
C SER A 20 0.75 3.16 25.80
N GLU A 21 1.64 2.18 25.59
CA GLU A 21 2.45 1.57 26.64
C GLU A 21 3.63 2.45 27.07
N ASP A 22 4.31 3.09 26.11
CA ASP A 22 5.45 3.98 26.37
C ASP A 22 5.38 5.26 25.50
N PRO A 23 4.62 6.28 25.93
CA PRO A 23 4.43 7.52 25.17
C PRO A 23 5.70 8.34 24.92
N LYS A 24 6.80 8.06 25.63
CA LYS A 24 8.09 8.74 25.48
C LYS A 24 9.15 7.89 24.78
N GLY A 25 8.85 6.62 24.55
CA GLY A 25 9.79 5.67 23.97
C GLY A 25 10.03 5.84 22.48
N TYR A 26 9.12 6.53 21.80
CA TYR A 26 9.15 6.71 20.34
C TYR A 26 8.97 8.16 19.95
N ASP A 27 9.85 8.67 19.10
CA ASP A 27 9.82 10.05 18.63
C ASP A 27 8.96 10.19 17.36
N ILE A 28 9.06 9.23 16.42
CA ILE A 28 8.45 9.26 15.11
C ILE A 28 7.71 7.94 14.88
N GLY A 29 6.58 7.99 14.21
CA GLY A 29 5.86 6.84 13.68
C GLY A 29 5.54 7.01 12.20
N GLN A 30 5.25 5.88 11.55
CA GLN A 30 4.83 5.85 10.15
C GLN A 30 3.52 5.05 10.00
N PRO A 31 2.41 5.53 10.56
CA PRO A 31 1.12 4.87 10.44
C PRO A 31 0.51 5.04 9.04
N ALA A 32 -0.36 4.10 8.67
CA ALA A 32 -1.36 4.29 7.64
C ALA A 32 -2.58 5.05 8.21
N ILE A 33 -3.52 5.38 7.35
CA ILE A 33 -4.66 6.27 7.62
C ILE A 33 -5.49 5.89 8.86
N SER A 34 -5.86 4.62 9.02
CA SER A 34 -6.72 4.19 10.13
C SER A 34 -6.04 4.35 11.48
N THR A 35 -4.75 4.01 11.55
CA THR A 35 -3.95 4.19 12.76
C THR A 35 -3.66 5.66 13.02
N LEU A 36 -3.46 6.47 11.98
CA LEU A 36 -3.34 7.92 12.11
C LEU A 36 -4.57 8.52 12.81
N HIS A 37 -5.78 8.18 12.36
CA HIS A 37 -7.02 8.63 13.01
C HIS A 37 -7.09 8.22 14.49
N ALA A 38 -6.80 6.95 14.78
CA ALA A 38 -6.80 6.47 16.16
C ALA A 38 -5.81 7.24 17.05
N LEU A 39 -4.63 7.58 16.52
CA LEU A 39 -3.63 8.36 17.24
C LEU A 39 -4.07 9.82 17.46
N ILE A 40 -4.74 10.43 16.48
CA ILE A 40 -5.31 11.79 16.59
C ILE A 40 -6.42 11.81 17.63
N ASP A 41 -7.38 10.88 17.55
CA ASP A 41 -8.53 10.79 18.46
C ASP A 41 -8.09 10.53 19.91
N ALA A 42 -6.99 9.79 20.09
CA ALA A 42 -6.40 9.53 21.41
C ALA A 42 -5.48 10.66 21.92
N ASP A 43 -5.36 11.77 21.18
CA ASP A 43 -4.50 12.92 21.53
C ASP A 43 -3.01 12.52 21.76
N MET A 44 -2.51 11.61 20.92
CA MET A 44 -1.18 11.03 21.05
C MET A 44 -0.13 11.69 20.14
N LEU A 45 -0.53 12.62 19.26
CA LEU A 45 0.34 13.28 18.30
C LEU A 45 0.65 14.73 18.68
N GLN A 46 1.86 15.17 18.31
CA GLN A 46 2.27 16.56 18.35
C GLN A 46 1.84 17.25 17.04
N GLU A 47 1.43 18.51 17.13
CA GLU A 47 1.25 19.36 15.95
C GLU A 47 2.60 19.56 15.24
N ILE A 48 2.58 19.46 13.90
CA ILE A 48 3.76 19.64 13.04
C ILE A 48 3.72 21.05 12.46
N SER A 49 4.84 21.78 12.59
CA SER A 49 5.06 23.04 11.88
C SER A 49 5.73 22.75 10.53
N TYR A 50 5.03 23.01 9.44
CA TYR A 50 5.59 22.89 8.08
C TYR A 50 6.74 23.88 7.85
N GLU A 51 6.81 24.99 8.59
CA GLU A 51 7.93 25.95 8.54
C GLU A 51 9.22 25.33 9.11
N ASP A 52 9.12 24.42 10.06
CA ASP A 52 10.24 23.70 10.66
C ASP A 52 10.70 22.51 9.79
N ILE A 53 9.94 22.19 8.73
CA ILE A 53 10.22 21.10 7.78
C ILE A 53 10.18 21.67 6.35
N PRO A 54 11.17 22.47 5.94
CA PRO A 54 11.15 23.21 4.68
C PRO A 54 11.07 22.33 3.43
N ASN A 55 11.53 21.07 3.47
CA ASN A 55 11.40 20.12 2.37
C ASN A 55 9.98 19.55 2.22
N SER A 56 9.10 19.75 3.19
CA SER A 56 7.68 19.37 3.07
C SER A 56 6.97 20.05 1.89
N LYS A 57 7.51 21.19 1.41
CA LYS A 57 7.02 21.89 0.20
C LYS A 57 7.03 21.04 -1.07
N TYR A 58 7.88 20.00 -1.12
CA TYR A 58 7.96 19.06 -2.24
C TYR A 58 6.94 17.94 -2.15
N ILE A 59 6.26 17.81 -1.02
CA ILE A 59 5.28 16.73 -0.80
C ILE A 59 3.91 17.19 -1.28
N SER A 60 3.43 16.56 -2.36
CA SER A 60 2.06 16.72 -2.85
C SER A 60 1.10 15.90 -2.00
N THR A 61 -0.09 16.43 -1.84
CA THR A 61 -1.21 15.76 -1.18
C THR A 61 -2.25 15.25 -2.17
N ASP A 62 -2.04 15.51 -3.47
CA ASP A 62 -3.01 15.20 -4.53
C ASP A 62 -3.20 13.69 -4.75
N LYS A 63 -2.19 12.91 -4.36
CA LYS A 63 -2.20 11.44 -4.44
C LYS A 63 -2.57 10.77 -3.11
N CYS A 64 -2.98 11.56 -2.12
CA CYS A 64 -3.33 11.08 -0.79
C CYS A 64 -4.78 11.38 -0.51
N ASP A 65 -5.47 10.50 0.20
CA ASP A 65 -6.78 10.79 0.74
C ASP A 65 -6.67 11.58 2.05
N ILE A 66 -6.33 12.86 1.91
CA ILE A 66 -6.14 13.77 3.06
C ILE A 66 -7.45 14.08 3.77
N SER A 67 -8.58 14.07 3.06
CA SER A 67 -9.88 14.35 3.66
C SER A 67 -10.25 13.34 4.74
N LEU A 68 -9.72 12.13 4.63
CA LEU A 68 -9.92 11.08 5.60
C LEU A 68 -8.91 11.11 6.76
N ASN A 69 -7.85 11.92 6.68
CA ASN A 69 -6.71 11.83 7.59
C ASN A 69 -6.58 13.00 8.55
N ASP A 70 -6.26 14.13 8.01
CA ASP A 70 -5.86 15.32 8.74
C ASP A 70 -6.17 16.52 7.85
N ASN A 71 -7.44 16.90 7.81
CA ASN A 71 -7.97 17.97 6.95
C ASN A 71 -7.14 19.26 7.01
N ASP A 72 -6.56 19.55 8.18
CA ASP A 72 -5.78 20.75 8.40
C ASP A 72 -4.27 20.50 8.19
N LYS A 73 -3.85 19.27 7.83
CA LYS A 73 -2.44 18.86 7.73
C LYS A 73 -1.64 19.19 9.00
N LYS A 74 -2.27 19.04 10.13
CA LYS A 74 -1.76 19.52 11.40
C LYS A 74 -0.83 18.56 12.10
N TYR A 75 -1.07 17.24 11.96
CA TYR A 75 -0.39 16.21 12.74
C TYR A 75 0.50 15.31 11.88
N SER A 76 0.42 15.39 10.55
CA SER A 76 1.07 14.43 9.69
C SER A 76 1.67 15.03 8.43
N ILE A 77 2.69 14.37 7.88
CA ILE A 77 3.23 14.64 6.54
C ILE A 77 3.11 13.35 5.74
N PRO A 78 2.36 13.36 4.61
CA PRO A 78 2.30 12.21 3.72
C PRO A 78 3.71 11.83 3.26
N TYR A 79 3.98 10.53 3.22
CA TYR A 79 5.26 10.03 2.77
C TYR A 79 5.14 9.33 1.42
N ASN A 80 4.67 8.11 1.39
CA ASN A 80 4.42 7.40 0.16
C ASN A 80 3.00 6.87 0.11
N THR A 81 2.48 6.74 -1.10
CA THR A 81 1.22 6.08 -1.36
C THR A 81 1.54 4.74 -2.00
N THR A 82 1.16 3.66 -1.34
CA THR A 82 1.31 2.34 -1.93
C THR A 82 0.08 2.02 -2.76
N GLY A 83 0.28 1.38 -3.91
CA GLY A 83 -0.79 0.88 -4.76
C GLY A 83 -1.51 -0.35 -4.20
N GLY A 84 -1.42 -0.56 -2.88
CA GLY A 84 -1.99 -1.71 -2.19
C GLY A 84 -1.46 -3.02 -2.73
N TYR A 85 -2.13 -3.58 -3.73
CA TYR A 85 -1.79 -4.89 -4.32
C TYR A 85 -1.92 -4.87 -5.85
N THR A 86 -1.19 -5.75 -6.50
CA THR A 86 -1.20 -5.92 -7.94
C THR A 86 -1.05 -7.39 -8.32
N TRP A 87 -1.42 -7.72 -9.54
CA TRP A 87 -1.21 -9.02 -10.13
C TRP A 87 0.12 -9.05 -10.88
N ILE A 88 0.96 -10.05 -10.59
CA ILE A 88 2.16 -10.37 -11.36
C ILE A 88 2.07 -11.78 -11.92
N TYR A 89 2.74 -12.04 -13.02
CA TYR A 89 2.73 -13.35 -13.66
C TYR A 89 4.08 -13.70 -14.29
N ASN A 90 4.33 -14.96 -14.51
CA ASN A 90 5.49 -15.43 -15.24
C ASN A 90 5.15 -15.50 -16.73
N THR A 91 5.84 -14.70 -17.55
CA THR A 91 5.58 -14.53 -18.99
C THR A 91 5.78 -15.80 -19.80
N LYS A 92 6.55 -16.79 -19.28
CA LYS A 92 6.85 -18.05 -19.95
C LYS A 92 5.86 -19.16 -19.62
N THR A 93 5.24 -19.10 -18.45
CA THR A 93 4.41 -20.22 -17.95
C THR A 93 2.94 -19.88 -17.82
N PHE A 94 2.58 -18.59 -17.92
CA PHE A 94 1.19 -18.14 -17.76
C PHE A 94 0.31 -18.63 -18.91
N PRO A 95 -0.73 -19.44 -18.63
CA PRO A 95 -1.40 -20.23 -19.67
C PRO A 95 -2.53 -19.53 -20.41
N VAL A 96 -2.93 -18.32 -19.96
CA VAL A 96 -4.12 -17.61 -20.46
C VAL A 96 -3.82 -16.13 -20.69
N THR A 97 -4.71 -15.43 -21.38
CA THR A 97 -4.70 -13.97 -21.49
C THR A 97 -5.72 -13.43 -20.51
N ILE A 98 -5.34 -12.49 -19.66
CA ILE A 98 -6.20 -11.79 -18.71
C ILE A 98 -6.41 -10.36 -19.20
N THR A 99 -7.64 -9.97 -19.36
CA THR A 99 -8.04 -8.58 -19.68
C THR A 99 -8.96 -7.99 -18.61
N LYS A 100 -9.75 -8.83 -17.97
CA LYS A 100 -10.71 -8.45 -16.91
C LYS A 100 -10.66 -9.45 -15.76
N MET A 101 -11.23 -9.06 -14.63
CA MET A 101 -11.21 -9.87 -13.41
C MET A 101 -11.84 -11.25 -13.58
N ASP A 102 -12.90 -11.38 -14.39
CA ASP A 102 -13.54 -12.67 -14.65
C ASP A 102 -12.65 -13.68 -15.39
N ASP A 103 -11.63 -13.22 -16.13
CA ASP A 103 -10.69 -14.11 -16.82
C ASP A 103 -9.83 -14.91 -15.81
N LEU A 104 -9.69 -14.42 -14.57
CA LEU A 104 -9.04 -15.12 -13.47
C LEU A 104 -9.83 -16.35 -12.99
N LEU A 105 -11.10 -16.50 -13.41
CA LEU A 105 -11.93 -17.66 -13.11
C LEU A 105 -11.70 -18.83 -14.09
N ASP A 106 -10.88 -18.66 -15.15
CA ASP A 106 -10.60 -19.71 -16.14
C ASP A 106 -10.06 -20.97 -15.44
N GLU A 107 -10.63 -22.14 -15.76
CA GLU A 107 -10.23 -23.42 -15.18
C GLU A 107 -8.76 -23.78 -15.46
N LYS A 108 -8.14 -23.23 -16.50
CA LYS A 108 -6.72 -23.40 -16.79
C LYS A 108 -5.82 -22.82 -15.71
N LEU A 109 -6.36 -21.89 -14.90
CA LEU A 109 -5.66 -21.32 -13.76
C LEU A 109 -5.79 -22.14 -12.48
N ARG A 110 -6.50 -23.27 -12.50
CA ARG A 110 -6.66 -24.13 -11.32
C ARG A 110 -5.30 -24.59 -10.79
N GLY A 111 -5.01 -24.22 -9.53
CA GLY A 111 -3.74 -24.50 -8.90
C GLY A 111 -2.56 -23.69 -9.44
N GLN A 112 -2.83 -22.59 -10.15
CA GLN A 112 -1.81 -21.71 -10.72
C GLN A 112 -1.75 -20.34 -10.05
N ILE A 113 -2.66 -20.04 -9.12
CA ILE A 113 -2.75 -18.77 -8.44
C ILE A 113 -2.17 -18.88 -7.03
N VAL A 114 -1.34 -17.93 -6.64
CA VAL A 114 -0.98 -17.63 -5.25
C VAL A 114 -1.53 -16.26 -4.88
N THR A 115 -2.04 -16.12 -3.66
CA THR A 115 -2.63 -14.87 -3.18
C THR A 115 -2.48 -14.72 -1.67
N MET A 116 -2.74 -13.50 -1.20
CA MET A 116 -2.77 -13.19 0.23
C MET A 116 -4.12 -13.59 0.86
N PRO A 117 -4.12 -14.04 2.14
CA PRO A 117 -5.33 -14.53 2.83
C PRO A 117 -6.15 -13.41 3.49
N TYR A 118 -6.28 -12.24 2.85
CA TYR A 118 -6.89 -11.08 3.48
C TYR A 118 -8.27 -10.75 2.90
N SER A 119 -9.32 -10.89 3.70
CA SER A 119 -10.71 -10.59 3.29
C SER A 119 -10.90 -9.13 2.87
N PHE A 120 -10.20 -8.21 3.51
CA PHE A 120 -10.26 -6.77 3.19
C PHE A 120 -9.77 -6.42 1.77
N MET A 121 -9.08 -7.33 1.09
CA MET A 121 -8.71 -7.17 -0.32
C MET A 121 -9.78 -7.73 -1.24
N TRP A 122 -10.30 -8.90 -0.90
CA TRP A 122 -11.15 -9.67 -1.78
C TRP A 122 -12.58 -9.14 -1.87
N TYR A 123 -13.17 -8.81 -0.71
CA TYR A 123 -14.56 -8.40 -0.68
C TYR A 123 -14.80 -7.04 -1.32
N PRO A 124 -14.03 -5.98 -1.01
CA PRO A 124 -14.18 -4.72 -1.71
C PRO A 124 -13.96 -4.84 -3.21
N SER A 125 -12.93 -5.60 -3.63
CA SER A 125 -12.65 -5.84 -5.05
C SER A 125 -13.79 -6.58 -5.74
N ALA A 126 -14.34 -7.62 -5.12
CA ALA A 126 -15.45 -8.38 -5.68
C ALA A 126 -16.74 -7.55 -5.75
N LEU A 127 -17.04 -6.77 -4.72
CA LEU A 127 -18.20 -5.87 -4.70
C LEU A 127 -18.10 -4.84 -5.82
N MET A 128 -16.98 -4.18 -5.98
CA MET A 128 -16.78 -3.18 -7.04
C MET A 128 -16.81 -3.82 -8.43
N HIS A 129 -16.22 -5.01 -8.61
CA HIS A 129 -16.28 -5.77 -9.85
C HIS A 129 -17.74 -6.08 -10.24
N LEU A 130 -18.59 -6.40 -9.29
CA LEU A 130 -20.02 -6.65 -9.48
C LEU A 130 -20.85 -5.36 -9.60
N GLY A 131 -20.24 -4.18 -9.50
CA GLY A 131 -20.90 -2.88 -9.63
C GLY A 131 -21.51 -2.33 -8.34
N TYR A 132 -21.15 -2.89 -7.19
CA TYR A 132 -21.58 -2.46 -5.87
C TYR A 132 -20.60 -1.49 -5.22
N SER A 133 -20.98 -0.89 -4.10
CA SER A 133 -20.04 -0.13 -3.26
C SER A 133 -19.02 -1.05 -2.60
N ASP A 134 -17.76 -0.64 -2.55
CA ASP A 134 -16.68 -1.35 -1.83
C ASP A 134 -16.97 -1.56 -0.34
N SER A 135 -17.83 -0.72 0.22
CA SER A 135 -18.25 -0.70 1.63
C SER A 135 -19.69 -1.16 1.85
N SER A 136 -20.30 -1.87 0.88
CA SER A 136 -21.66 -2.36 1.01
C SER A 136 -21.84 -3.27 2.22
N THR A 137 -22.93 -3.04 2.96
CA THR A 137 -23.41 -3.89 4.07
C THR A 137 -24.67 -4.67 3.70
N ASP A 138 -25.12 -4.59 2.45
CA ASP A 138 -26.28 -5.34 1.97
C ASP A 138 -25.98 -6.84 1.89
N GLY A 139 -26.80 -7.64 2.57
CA GLY A 139 -26.57 -9.09 2.69
C GLY A 139 -26.64 -9.82 1.33
N LYS A 140 -27.40 -9.32 0.35
CA LYS A 140 -27.49 -9.90 -0.99
C LYS A 140 -26.23 -9.62 -1.79
N GLU A 141 -25.75 -8.37 -1.77
CA GLU A 141 -24.54 -7.95 -2.44
C GLU A 141 -23.32 -8.68 -1.90
N ILE A 142 -23.22 -8.81 -0.57
CA ILE A 142 -22.18 -9.59 0.11
C ILE A 142 -22.24 -11.07 -0.30
N ALA A 143 -23.42 -11.65 -0.40
CA ALA A 143 -23.57 -13.03 -0.83
C ALA A 143 -23.09 -13.23 -2.28
N GLU A 144 -23.42 -12.33 -3.19
CA GLU A 144 -22.96 -12.38 -4.59
C GLU A 144 -21.44 -12.22 -4.69
N ALA A 145 -20.86 -11.27 -3.94
CA ALA A 145 -19.42 -11.13 -3.83
C ALA A 145 -18.74 -12.38 -3.28
N THR A 146 -19.34 -13.01 -2.26
CA THR A 146 -18.84 -14.27 -1.70
C THR A 146 -18.80 -15.40 -2.73
N GLU A 147 -19.82 -15.52 -3.56
CA GLU A 147 -19.84 -16.55 -4.61
C GLU A 147 -18.78 -16.30 -5.68
N TRP A 148 -18.52 -15.03 -6.04
CA TRP A 148 -17.44 -14.67 -6.96
C TRP A 148 -16.06 -15.00 -6.36
N VAL A 149 -15.81 -14.61 -5.11
CA VAL A 149 -14.56 -14.92 -4.38
C VAL A 149 -14.35 -16.43 -4.26
N LYS A 150 -15.39 -17.22 -3.99
CA LYS A 150 -15.30 -18.68 -3.96
C LYS A 150 -14.84 -19.27 -5.29
N LYS A 151 -15.37 -18.76 -6.42
CA LYS A 151 -14.96 -19.21 -7.75
C LYS A 151 -13.48 -18.92 -8.01
N LEU A 152 -13.03 -17.71 -7.67
CA LEU A 152 -11.64 -17.33 -7.81
C LEU A 152 -10.72 -18.18 -6.92
N THR A 153 -11.09 -18.33 -5.66
CA THR A 153 -10.28 -19.12 -4.69
C THR A 153 -10.22 -20.60 -5.03
N ALA A 154 -11.13 -21.13 -5.85
CA ALA A 154 -11.03 -22.49 -6.39
C ALA A 154 -9.82 -22.68 -7.31
N ASN A 155 -9.28 -21.61 -7.88
CA ASN A 155 -8.04 -21.63 -8.70
C ASN A 155 -6.78 -21.40 -7.86
N VAL A 156 -6.92 -20.99 -6.60
CA VAL A 156 -5.79 -20.72 -5.72
C VAL A 156 -5.14 -22.00 -5.25
N LYS A 157 -3.81 -22.08 -5.38
CA LYS A 157 -2.98 -23.17 -4.85
C LYS A 157 -2.45 -22.87 -3.46
N VAL A 158 -2.01 -21.63 -3.24
CA VAL A 158 -1.34 -21.21 -2.02
C VAL A 158 -1.88 -19.87 -1.55
N PHE A 159 -2.08 -19.75 -0.24
CA PHE A 159 -2.28 -18.48 0.43
C PHE A 159 -0.99 -18.11 1.17
N ASP A 160 -0.33 -17.04 0.73
CA ASP A 160 0.90 -16.52 1.32
C ASP A 160 0.69 -15.03 1.68
N GLY A 161 0.76 -14.70 2.96
CA GLY A 161 0.56 -13.33 3.45
C GLY A 161 1.80 -12.44 3.39
N ALA A 162 2.95 -12.98 3.02
CA ALA A 162 4.23 -12.26 3.08
C ALA A 162 4.87 -12.02 1.72
N THR A 163 5.12 -13.08 0.95
CA THR A 163 5.90 -13.04 -0.29
C THR A 163 5.30 -13.92 -1.40
N PRO A 164 4.06 -13.65 -1.85
CA PRO A 164 3.42 -14.43 -2.92
C PRO A 164 4.25 -14.51 -4.20
N SER A 165 5.02 -13.47 -4.51
CA SER A 165 5.90 -13.44 -5.68
C SER A 165 6.90 -14.59 -5.73
N SER A 166 7.32 -15.11 -4.57
CA SER A 166 8.26 -16.23 -4.50
C SER A 166 7.73 -17.50 -5.16
N SER A 167 6.45 -17.82 -5.02
CA SER A 167 5.83 -18.98 -5.67
C SER A 167 5.81 -18.87 -7.19
N VAL A 168 5.71 -17.65 -7.73
CA VAL A 168 5.77 -17.41 -9.18
C VAL A 168 7.22 -17.50 -9.69
N LYS A 169 8.17 -16.90 -8.97
CA LYS A 169 9.61 -16.99 -9.27
C LYS A 169 10.10 -18.45 -9.29
N ASN A 170 9.63 -19.26 -8.33
CA ASN A 170 10.03 -20.67 -8.21
C ASN A 170 9.27 -21.61 -9.16
N GLY A 171 8.31 -21.10 -9.94
CA GLY A 171 7.50 -21.89 -10.87
C GLY A 171 6.44 -22.78 -10.20
N GLU A 172 6.12 -22.54 -8.93
CA GLU A 172 5.05 -23.25 -8.22
C GLU A 172 3.67 -22.79 -8.65
N CYS A 173 3.55 -21.50 -8.96
CA CYS A 173 2.37 -20.85 -9.51
C CYS A 173 2.76 -20.03 -10.73
N SER A 174 1.80 -19.70 -11.58
CA SER A 174 2.03 -18.87 -12.78
C SER A 174 1.64 -17.42 -12.58
N VAL A 175 0.82 -17.12 -11.56
CA VAL A 175 0.31 -15.78 -11.28
C VAL A 175 0.14 -15.55 -9.77
N ALA A 176 0.45 -14.35 -9.32
CA ALA A 176 0.29 -13.95 -7.93
C ALA A 176 -0.47 -12.64 -7.81
N LEU A 177 -1.38 -12.56 -6.82
CA LEU A 177 -1.82 -11.29 -6.26
C LEU A 177 -0.96 -11.00 -5.03
N THR A 178 -0.25 -9.90 -5.04
CA THR A 178 0.69 -9.54 -3.98
C THR A 178 0.73 -8.04 -3.72
N PHE A 179 1.33 -7.63 -2.61
CA PHE A 179 1.57 -6.22 -2.35
C PHE A 179 2.46 -5.60 -3.45
N ALA A 180 2.18 -4.34 -3.79
CA ALA A 180 2.95 -3.62 -4.81
C ALA A 180 4.45 -3.56 -4.49
N SER A 181 4.83 -3.53 -3.22
CA SER A 181 6.24 -3.58 -2.79
C SER A 181 6.92 -4.93 -3.06
N ASP A 182 6.21 -6.05 -2.84
CA ASP A 182 6.73 -7.39 -3.18
C ASP A 182 6.79 -7.58 -4.70
N ALA A 183 5.74 -7.16 -5.41
CA ALA A 183 5.71 -7.16 -6.87
C ALA A 183 6.89 -6.39 -7.47
N SER A 184 7.12 -5.15 -7.03
CA SER A 184 8.20 -4.29 -7.53
C SER A 184 9.56 -4.97 -7.42
N ARG A 185 9.84 -5.53 -6.26
CA ARG A 185 11.11 -6.24 -6.04
C ARG A 185 11.23 -7.46 -6.92
N ALA A 186 10.15 -8.25 -7.05
CA ALA A 186 10.15 -9.44 -7.89
C ALA A 186 10.38 -9.09 -9.37
N LEU A 187 9.74 -8.05 -9.89
CA LEU A 187 9.90 -7.58 -11.27
C LEU A 187 11.30 -7.05 -11.57
N LEU A 188 11.94 -6.41 -10.59
CA LEU A 188 13.33 -5.93 -10.75
C LEU A 188 14.35 -7.06 -10.68
N ASP A 189 14.06 -8.12 -9.91
CA ASP A 189 14.95 -9.26 -9.72
C ASP A 189 14.86 -10.30 -10.84
N ASP A 190 13.70 -10.44 -11.50
CA ASP A 190 13.42 -11.52 -12.46
C ASP A 190 12.78 -10.97 -13.75
N PRO A 191 13.53 -10.98 -14.88
CA PRO A 191 13.04 -10.45 -16.17
C PRO A 191 11.95 -11.32 -16.81
N ASP A 192 11.69 -12.52 -16.27
CA ASP A 192 10.63 -13.40 -16.75
C ASP A 192 9.27 -13.07 -16.11
N LEU A 193 9.24 -12.15 -15.14
CA LEU A 193 8.03 -11.66 -14.52
C LEU A 193 7.56 -10.36 -15.15
N ASP A 194 6.24 -10.20 -15.20
CA ASP A 194 5.59 -8.94 -15.59
C ASP A 194 4.33 -8.73 -14.76
N TYR A 195 3.75 -7.52 -14.78
CA TYR A 195 2.51 -7.23 -14.08
C TYR A 195 1.32 -7.25 -15.03
N LEU A 196 0.17 -7.71 -14.53
CA LEU A 196 -1.07 -7.71 -15.29
C LEU A 196 -1.73 -6.33 -15.20
N LYS A 197 -2.09 -5.77 -16.36
CA LYS A 197 -3.03 -4.65 -16.46
C LYS A 197 -4.43 -5.23 -16.68
N VAL A 198 -5.22 -5.35 -15.62
CA VAL A 198 -6.60 -5.84 -15.67
C VAL A 198 -7.54 -4.65 -15.73
N GLU A 199 -8.36 -4.55 -16.78
CA GLU A 199 -9.14 -3.34 -17.09
C GLU A 199 -10.11 -2.91 -15.98
N ASP A 200 -10.70 -3.88 -15.28
CA ASP A 200 -11.64 -3.69 -14.17
C ASP A 200 -11.06 -4.01 -12.79
N GLN A 201 -9.73 -4.08 -12.69
CA GLN A 201 -9.06 -4.24 -11.42
C GLN A 201 -9.29 -3.02 -10.53
N THR A 202 -9.60 -3.27 -9.29
CA THR A 202 -9.63 -2.24 -8.26
C THR A 202 -8.23 -1.96 -7.73
N PHE A 203 -8.05 -0.76 -7.26
CA PHE A 203 -6.80 -0.25 -6.70
C PHE A 203 -7.04 0.14 -5.24
N MET A 204 -6.24 -0.40 -4.33
CA MET A 204 -6.29 0.03 -2.94
C MET A 204 -5.25 1.13 -2.73
N GLN A 205 -5.72 2.32 -2.45
CA GLN A 205 -4.84 3.42 -2.09
C GLN A 205 -4.54 3.37 -0.58
N CYS A 206 -3.25 3.32 -0.24
CA CYS A 206 -2.79 3.34 1.14
C CYS A 206 -1.65 4.33 1.28
N THR A 207 -1.91 5.48 1.87
CA THR A 207 -0.88 6.46 2.18
C THR A 207 -0.35 6.23 3.59
N GLN A 208 0.96 6.26 3.72
CA GLN A 208 1.66 6.29 5.00
C GLN A 208 2.07 7.72 5.34
N TYR A 209 2.09 8.03 6.63
CA TYR A 209 2.29 9.39 7.12
C TYR A 209 3.40 9.43 8.17
N TRP A 210 4.29 10.41 8.06
CA TRP A 210 5.17 10.73 9.17
C TRP A 210 4.42 11.51 10.24
N VAL A 211 4.50 11.05 11.47
CA VAL A 211 3.90 11.68 12.65
C VAL A 211 4.90 11.73 13.79
N ILE A 212 4.72 12.71 14.70
CA ILE A 212 5.59 12.90 15.87
C ILE A 212 4.76 12.64 17.12
N GLY A 213 5.27 11.81 18.02
CA GLY A 213 4.62 11.51 19.28
C GLY A 213 4.51 12.76 20.17
N LYS A 214 3.34 12.96 20.79
CA LYS A 214 3.04 14.14 21.62
C LYS A 214 4.02 14.32 22.79
N GLN A 215 4.50 13.20 23.34
CA GLN A 215 5.41 13.22 24.48
C GLN A 215 6.87 12.93 24.06
N SER A 216 7.20 13.02 22.78
CA SER A 216 8.55 12.82 22.29
C SER A 216 9.53 13.76 23.00
N PRO A 217 10.62 13.22 23.60
CA PRO A 217 11.67 14.05 24.18
C PRO A 217 12.59 14.67 23.11
N ASN A 218 12.51 14.23 21.84
CA ASN A 218 13.40 14.61 20.75
C ASN A 218 12.67 15.22 19.55
N SER A 219 11.52 15.90 19.75
CA SER A 219 10.66 16.40 18.67
C SER A 219 11.40 17.23 17.62
N LYS A 220 12.36 18.08 18.02
CA LYS A 220 13.19 18.85 17.06
C LYS A 220 14.15 17.99 16.22
N ASN A 221 14.57 16.84 16.72
CA ASN A 221 15.32 15.88 15.91
C ASN A 221 14.40 15.09 14.99
N ALA A 222 13.17 14.82 15.44
CA ALA A 222 12.11 14.21 14.63
C ALA A 222 11.77 15.08 13.42
N GLU A 223 11.55 16.38 13.60
CA GLU A 223 11.33 17.34 12.51
C GLU A 223 12.49 17.34 11.50
N LYS A 224 13.74 17.37 11.98
CA LYS A 224 14.92 17.31 11.09
C LYS A 224 15.04 15.99 10.33
N PHE A 225 14.63 14.89 10.93
CA PHE A 225 14.60 13.59 10.24
C PHE A 225 13.54 13.60 9.13
N ILE A 226 12.34 14.10 9.42
CA ILE A 226 11.26 14.21 8.44
C ILE A 226 11.67 15.16 7.31
N ASP A 227 12.28 16.30 7.63
CA ASP A 227 12.80 17.22 6.62
C ASP A 227 13.82 16.55 5.70
N TYR A 228 14.76 15.80 6.28
CA TYR A 228 15.77 15.05 5.52
C TYR A 228 15.14 14.02 4.57
N ILE A 229 14.16 13.26 5.05
CA ILE A 229 13.46 12.26 4.22
C ILE A 229 12.63 12.91 3.09
N CYS A 230 12.13 14.13 3.30
CA CYS A 230 11.38 14.88 2.30
C CYS A 230 12.28 15.53 1.24
N ASP A 231 13.60 15.55 1.41
CA ASP A 231 14.52 16.02 0.35
C ASP A 231 14.36 15.17 -0.92
N PRO A 232 14.16 15.75 -2.10
CA PRO A 232 13.86 15.00 -3.32
C PRO A 232 14.88 13.92 -3.68
N LYS A 233 16.17 14.13 -3.42
CA LYS A 233 17.20 13.12 -3.72
C LYS A 233 17.16 11.97 -2.74
N ILE A 234 16.98 12.27 -1.46
CA ILE A 234 16.85 11.24 -0.42
C ILE A 234 15.57 10.45 -0.62
N TYR A 235 14.46 11.14 -0.96
CA TYR A 235 13.20 10.51 -1.26
C TYR A 235 13.32 9.55 -2.47
N ALA A 236 14.05 9.95 -3.52
CA ALA A 236 14.31 9.09 -4.66
C ALA A 236 15.13 7.83 -4.30
N GLU A 237 16.12 7.94 -3.39
CA GLU A 237 16.84 6.77 -2.88
C GLU A 237 15.90 5.79 -2.16
N CYS A 238 14.94 6.31 -1.40
CA CYS A 238 13.91 5.49 -0.77
C CYS A 238 13.04 4.79 -1.81
N LEU A 239 12.58 5.50 -2.86
CA LEU A 239 11.80 4.93 -3.96
C LEU A 239 12.58 3.86 -4.74
N ASN A 240 13.88 4.05 -4.94
CA ASN A 240 14.72 3.06 -5.60
C ASN A 240 14.85 1.75 -4.78
N THR A 241 14.75 1.85 -3.46
CA THR A 241 14.84 0.71 -2.55
C THR A 241 13.49 0.04 -2.31
N TYR A 242 12.45 0.86 -2.16
CA TYR A 242 11.06 0.46 -1.94
C TYR A 242 10.16 1.24 -2.89
N PRO A 243 9.99 0.77 -4.12
CA PRO A 243 9.17 1.45 -5.12
C PRO A 243 7.71 1.59 -4.65
N ALA A 244 7.20 2.79 -4.81
CA ALA A 244 5.84 3.19 -4.45
C ALA A 244 5.41 4.39 -5.30
N ILE A 245 4.16 4.80 -5.19
CA ILE A 245 3.69 6.07 -5.76
C ILE A 245 4.37 7.20 -5.01
N SER A 246 5.09 8.04 -5.74
CA SER A 246 5.77 9.19 -5.16
C SER A 246 4.78 10.30 -4.82
N ASN A 247 4.81 10.76 -3.57
CA ASN A 247 4.17 12.00 -3.16
C ASN A 247 5.13 13.20 -3.29
N ASN A 248 6.36 12.97 -3.73
CA ASN A 248 7.36 13.99 -4.04
C ASN A 248 7.66 13.94 -5.55
N GLU A 249 6.99 14.80 -6.32
CA GLU A 249 7.15 14.81 -7.79
C GLU A 249 8.57 15.20 -8.22
N GLU A 250 9.22 16.09 -7.48
CA GLU A 250 10.60 16.47 -7.76
C GLU A 250 11.57 15.30 -7.62
N ALA A 251 11.27 14.34 -6.73
CA ALA A 251 12.07 13.13 -6.54
C ALA A 251 12.11 12.24 -7.79
N LEU A 252 11.08 12.25 -8.63
CA LEU A 252 11.04 11.45 -9.87
C LEU A 252 12.14 11.85 -10.87
N ASN A 253 12.72 13.05 -10.73
CA ASN A 253 13.88 13.47 -11.54
C ASN A 253 15.18 12.74 -11.14
N TYR A 254 15.20 12.07 -9.98
CA TYR A 254 16.38 11.44 -9.39
C TYR A 254 16.26 9.92 -9.24
N VAL A 255 15.12 9.33 -9.59
CA VAL A 255 14.92 7.87 -9.51
C VAL A 255 15.76 7.12 -10.56
N SER A 256 16.08 5.87 -10.23
CA SER A 256 16.86 4.99 -11.09
C SER A 256 16.10 4.56 -12.36
N ASP A 257 16.83 4.06 -13.35
CA ASP A 257 16.22 3.48 -14.55
C ASP A 257 15.40 2.20 -14.21
N ASP A 258 15.76 1.52 -13.14
CA ASP A 258 15.00 0.36 -12.67
C ASP A 258 13.63 0.76 -12.13
N TYR A 259 13.53 1.82 -11.32
CA TYR A 259 12.23 2.35 -10.91
C TYR A 259 11.37 2.72 -12.14
N LYS A 260 11.94 3.39 -13.15
CA LYS A 260 11.21 3.78 -14.37
C LYS A 260 10.65 2.60 -15.16
N LYS A 261 11.29 1.43 -15.13
CA LYS A 261 10.78 0.23 -15.80
C LYS A 261 9.45 -0.26 -15.24
N ILE A 262 9.22 -0.03 -13.95
CA ILE A 262 8.02 -0.50 -13.24
C ILE A 262 7.07 0.63 -12.86
N GLU A 263 7.38 1.88 -13.24
CA GLU A 263 6.59 3.07 -12.90
C GLU A 263 5.12 2.93 -13.30
N GLY A 264 4.84 2.33 -14.46
CA GLY A 264 3.47 2.10 -14.92
C GLY A 264 2.62 1.19 -14.02
N MET A 265 3.24 0.44 -13.09
CA MET A 265 2.53 -0.34 -12.08
C MET A 265 1.91 0.57 -10.99
N PHE A 266 2.42 1.79 -10.85
CA PHE A 266 1.99 2.76 -9.85
C PHE A 266 1.05 3.83 -10.40
N GLU A 267 0.55 3.67 -11.63
CA GLU A 267 -0.48 4.56 -12.16
C GLU A 267 -1.76 4.44 -11.34
N ILE A 268 -2.23 5.57 -10.79
CA ILE A 268 -3.49 5.63 -10.05
C ILE A 268 -4.62 5.57 -11.08
N PRO A 269 -5.52 4.58 -10.98
CA PRO A 269 -6.67 4.50 -11.89
C PRO A 269 -7.71 5.60 -11.58
N ASP A 270 -8.73 5.71 -12.44
CA ASP A 270 -9.91 6.53 -12.21
C ASP A 270 -10.53 6.25 -10.82
N ASP A 271 -11.01 7.29 -10.13
CA ASP A 271 -11.60 7.23 -8.76
C ASP A 271 -12.61 6.10 -8.57
N LYS A 272 -13.33 5.73 -9.64
CA LYS A 272 -14.32 4.63 -9.61
C LYS A 272 -13.72 3.25 -9.35
N LYS A 273 -12.40 3.13 -9.43
CA LYS A 273 -11.66 1.87 -9.21
C LYS A 273 -10.84 1.88 -7.93
N ILE A 274 -10.89 2.98 -7.18
CA ILE A 274 -10.14 3.12 -5.94
C ILE A 274 -10.98 2.62 -4.77
N ILE A 275 -10.41 1.71 -3.99
CA ILE A 275 -10.96 1.31 -2.70
C ILE A 275 -10.50 2.33 -1.67
N HIS A 276 -11.44 3.10 -1.15
CA HIS A 276 -11.19 4.15 -0.15
C HIS A 276 -11.26 3.66 1.29
N SER A 277 -11.93 2.54 1.53
CA SER A 277 -12.12 1.98 2.87
C SER A 277 -11.09 0.89 3.14
N GLN A 278 -10.08 1.20 3.93
CA GLN A 278 -9.00 0.24 4.18
C GLN A 278 -9.26 -0.67 5.38
N PHE A 279 -9.97 -0.21 6.39
CA PHE A 279 -10.17 -0.97 7.62
C PHE A 279 -11.52 -0.59 8.21
N GLY A 280 -12.32 -1.57 8.55
CA GLY A 280 -13.65 -1.37 9.15
C GLY A 280 -14.78 -2.04 8.37
N HIS A 281 -14.44 -2.83 7.35
CA HIS A 281 -15.43 -3.69 6.73
C HIS A 281 -15.89 -4.76 7.70
N PRO A 282 -17.19 -5.05 7.75
CA PRO A 282 -17.76 -6.07 8.63
C PRO A 282 -17.51 -7.52 8.17
N TYR A 283 -16.60 -7.75 7.21
CA TYR A 283 -16.38 -9.06 6.60
C TYR A 283 -15.20 -9.83 7.22
#